data_6042938c3fe4ff3228414c32fed00e22
#
_entry.id   6042938c3fe4ff3228414c32fed00e22
#
_cell.length_a   1.000
_cell.length_b   1.000
_cell.length_c   1.000
_cell.angle_alpha   90.00
_cell.angle_beta   90.00
_cell.angle_gamma   90.00
#
_symmetry.space_group_name_H-M   'P 1'
#
loop_
_entity.id
_entity.type
_entity.pdbx_description
1 polymer ?
#
loop_
_entity_poly.entity_id
_entity_poly.type
_entity_poly.pdbx_seq_one_letter_code
_entity_poly.pdbx_strand_id
1 'polypeptide(L)'
;MFDRHIDTAKMQVKLQKWLQDKMPNARELTISPLKRSAGGFANETFFFDMSWKEGGKIKTEKMVLRWQPQDYPVFLDYDLAMQFHTIERLQKSGIPVSKTYWLEMDKSILDSPFYIMGYIPGITACEVPPYHSAGLCVECTPEQRAKMWWGCLEMMAKIHKLSWKKYDFSFMGIPKGGADALDRQLDYYERYLNWVRKEPQPILDKALEWLKEKRFAPKRVTLCWGDCRIPNLLYDDKLNVVAVLDWEMASICDPISDLAWFFFLDWHHSLGYGIPRLEGFPDQKETIKRYEELTGFKVENLRYFEVLAAFKFGVVMAKIAQHMKATGAPSPTANFEIDNACTQRLAELLELPAPGGKKKEALKIEEVKVAVQLHLTGPGGCDWYLVSDKGVGKRYEGTIKELAPSATVTATTQDWSDIQSGKLDRVQAFMGGKLKVEGDLSLMLQLEEMISRFSKEK
;
A
#
# COMPACT_ATOMS: atom_id res chain seq x y z
N MET A 1 2.02 -11.10 1.36
CA MET A 1 2.74 -10.65 2.57
C MET A 1 4.04 -11.44 2.65
N PHE A 2 5.15 -10.78 2.98
CA PHE A 2 6.44 -11.46 3.10
C PHE A 2 6.41 -12.36 4.35
N ASP A 3 6.50 -13.68 4.15
CA ASP A 3 6.58 -14.64 5.26
C ASP A 3 8.02 -14.63 5.81
N ARG A 4 8.28 -13.70 6.75
CA ARG A 4 9.55 -13.60 7.47
C ARG A 4 9.43 -14.41 8.74
N HIS A 5 10.30 -15.40 8.89
CA HIS A 5 10.35 -16.17 10.12
C HIS A 5 11.03 -15.35 11.22
N ILE A 6 10.24 -14.84 12.17
CA ILE A 6 10.71 -14.04 13.31
C ILE A 6 10.42 -14.78 14.60
N ASP A 7 11.47 -15.07 15.38
CA ASP A 7 11.33 -15.65 16.72
C ASP A 7 10.88 -14.57 17.71
N THR A 8 9.57 -14.36 17.75
CA THR A 8 8.96 -13.36 18.62
C THR A 8 9.14 -13.65 20.12
N ALA A 9 9.31 -14.92 20.52
CA ALA A 9 9.54 -15.29 21.92
C ALA A 9 10.94 -14.84 22.38
N LYS A 10 11.95 -15.12 21.56
CA LYS A 10 13.33 -14.64 21.83
C LYS A 10 13.40 -13.12 21.80
N MET A 11 12.74 -12.49 20.85
CA MET A 11 12.65 -11.03 20.74
C MET A 11 12.00 -10.43 21.99
N GLN A 12 10.91 -11.02 22.50
CA GLN A 12 10.23 -10.58 23.71
C GLN A 12 11.15 -10.54 24.92
N VAL A 13 11.93 -11.60 25.15
CA VAL A 13 12.88 -11.69 26.29
C VAL A 13 13.93 -10.58 26.20
N LYS A 14 14.54 -10.39 25.02
CA LYS A 14 15.52 -9.32 24.78
C LYS A 14 14.92 -7.93 24.98
N LEU A 15 13.71 -7.70 24.44
CA LEU A 15 12.99 -6.43 24.54
C LEU A 15 12.65 -6.10 25.99
N GLN A 16 12.14 -7.07 26.77
CA GLN A 16 11.80 -6.85 28.17
C GLN A 16 13.03 -6.45 28.99
N LYS A 17 14.17 -7.11 28.77
CA LYS A 17 15.43 -6.75 29.43
C LYS A 17 15.85 -5.31 29.08
N TRP A 18 15.84 -4.97 27.82
CA TRP A 18 16.21 -3.63 27.34
C TRP A 18 15.27 -2.54 27.91
N LEU A 19 13.95 -2.81 27.99
CA LEU A 19 12.98 -1.89 28.58
C LEU A 19 13.23 -1.70 30.08
N GLN A 20 13.64 -2.75 30.80
CA GLN A 20 14.02 -2.64 32.23
C GLN A 20 15.21 -1.70 32.41
N ASP A 21 16.20 -1.75 31.49
CA ASP A 21 17.36 -0.86 31.53
C ASP A 21 16.96 0.61 31.20
N LYS A 22 15.99 0.82 30.29
CA LYS A 22 15.45 2.16 29.97
C LYS A 22 14.56 2.74 31.08
N MET A 23 13.99 1.89 31.92
CA MET A 23 13.07 2.25 33.01
C MET A 23 13.58 1.75 34.38
N PRO A 24 14.71 2.25 34.90
CA PRO A 24 15.34 1.72 36.12
C PRO A 24 14.44 1.84 37.37
N ASN A 25 13.49 2.78 37.37
CA ASN A 25 12.55 2.99 38.48
C ASN A 25 11.28 2.12 38.37
N ALA A 26 11.05 1.46 37.24
CA ALA A 26 9.93 0.56 37.05
C ALA A 26 10.24 -0.80 37.72
N ARG A 27 9.46 -1.17 38.74
CA ARG A 27 9.56 -2.47 39.38
C ARG A 27 8.60 -3.45 38.72
N GLU A 28 8.95 -4.73 38.70
CA GLU A 28 8.12 -5.82 38.19
C GLU A 28 7.68 -5.55 36.72
N LEU A 29 8.61 -5.01 35.90
CA LEU A 29 8.32 -4.73 34.49
C LEU A 29 8.13 -6.04 33.71
N THR A 30 6.99 -6.15 33.05
CA THR A 30 6.65 -7.28 32.18
C THR A 30 6.06 -6.77 30.87
N ILE A 31 6.22 -7.56 29.81
CA ILE A 31 5.54 -7.31 28.53
C ILE A 31 4.74 -8.55 28.09
N SER A 32 3.62 -8.31 27.46
CA SER A 32 2.84 -9.39 26.83
C SER A 32 3.57 -9.98 25.62
N PRO A 33 3.17 -11.15 25.12
CA PRO A 33 3.67 -11.67 23.86
C PRO A 33 3.53 -10.65 22.72
N LEU A 34 4.55 -10.56 21.87
CA LEU A 34 4.56 -9.66 20.71
C LEU A 34 3.57 -10.16 19.66
N LYS A 35 2.57 -9.37 19.33
CA LYS A 35 1.60 -9.65 18.29
C LYS A 35 1.98 -8.91 17.01
N ARG A 36 2.41 -9.64 15.98
CA ARG A 36 2.77 -9.06 14.69
C ARG A 36 1.53 -8.50 13.98
N SER A 37 1.66 -7.32 13.37
CA SER A 37 0.63 -6.77 12.49
C SER A 37 0.44 -7.65 11.25
N ALA A 38 -0.80 -7.74 10.78
CA ALA A 38 -1.10 -8.45 9.54
C ALA A 38 -0.72 -7.66 8.29
N GLY A 39 -0.46 -6.34 8.39
CA GLY A 39 -0.14 -5.43 7.29
C GLY A 39 1.27 -4.85 7.40
N GLY A 40 1.73 -4.26 6.30
CA GLY A 40 3.01 -3.56 6.17
C GLY A 40 4.00 -4.30 5.28
N PHE A 41 4.59 -3.57 4.31
CA PHE A 41 5.58 -4.11 3.38
C PHE A 41 7.01 -3.76 3.78
N ALA A 42 7.22 -2.61 4.41
CA ALA A 42 8.55 -2.06 4.66
C ALA A 42 9.08 -2.41 6.05
N ASN A 43 8.40 -1.98 7.10
CA ASN A 43 8.80 -2.23 8.48
C ASN A 43 7.91 -3.26 9.16
N GLU A 44 8.49 -4.04 10.07
CA GLU A 44 7.74 -4.94 10.91
C GLU A 44 7.12 -4.18 12.08
N THR A 45 5.85 -4.45 12.34
CA THR A 45 5.09 -3.81 13.42
C THR A 45 4.59 -4.86 14.40
N PHE A 46 4.91 -4.68 15.68
CA PHE A 46 4.44 -5.54 16.75
C PHE A 46 3.70 -4.74 17.81
N PHE A 47 2.63 -5.31 18.32
CA PHE A 47 1.84 -4.77 19.44
C PHE A 47 2.10 -5.58 20.70
N PHE A 48 2.23 -4.88 21.84
CA PHE A 48 2.37 -5.53 23.14
C PHE A 48 1.86 -4.61 24.26
N ASP A 49 1.44 -5.21 25.36
CA ASP A 49 1.14 -4.49 26.59
C ASP A 49 2.36 -4.49 27.48
N MET A 50 2.75 -3.34 28.01
CA MET A 50 3.83 -3.15 28.96
C MET A 50 3.23 -2.80 30.31
N SER A 51 3.53 -3.60 31.34
CA SER A 51 3.05 -3.40 32.70
C SER A 51 4.24 -3.25 33.66
N TRP A 52 4.16 -2.29 34.57
CA TRP A 52 5.18 -2.05 35.59
C TRP A 52 4.57 -1.47 36.85
N LYS A 53 5.30 -1.55 37.96
CA LYS A 53 4.92 -0.98 39.23
C LYS A 53 5.71 0.30 39.52
N GLU A 54 5.01 1.38 39.75
CA GLU A 54 5.57 2.69 40.06
C GLU A 54 4.72 3.38 41.12
N GLY A 55 5.39 3.85 42.21
CA GLY A 55 4.69 4.48 43.34
C GLY A 55 3.65 3.57 44.02
N GLY A 56 3.88 2.25 44.03
CA GLY A 56 2.98 1.25 44.61
C GLY A 56 1.76 0.88 43.74
N LYS A 57 1.61 1.51 42.55
CA LYS A 57 0.51 1.24 41.61
C LYS A 57 1.01 0.50 40.38
N ILE A 58 0.21 -0.43 39.87
CA ILE A 58 0.48 -1.07 38.57
C ILE A 58 0.00 -0.11 37.47
N LYS A 59 0.89 0.16 36.54
CA LYS A 59 0.59 0.87 35.30
C LYS A 59 0.67 -0.11 34.13
N THR A 60 -0.23 0.03 33.17
CA THR A 60 -0.22 -0.76 31.93
C THR A 60 -0.45 0.17 30.76
N GLU A 61 0.43 0.10 29.76
CA GLU A 61 0.32 0.84 28.51
C GLU A 61 0.45 -0.11 27.33
N LYS A 62 -0.37 0.10 26.32
CA LYS A 62 -0.26 -0.63 25.04
C LYS A 62 0.74 0.08 24.14
N MET A 63 1.69 -0.67 23.62
CA MET A 63 2.85 -0.18 22.88
C MET A 63 2.91 -0.75 21.48
N VAL A 64 3.61 -0.03 20.61
CA VAL A 64 3.94 -0.44 19.26
C VAL A 64 5.46 -0.47 19.12
N LEU A 65 6.00 -1.60 18.69
CA LEU A 65 7.38 -1.77 18.27
C LEU A 65 7.43 -1.71 16.74
N ARG A 66 8.20 -0.76 16.20
CA ARG A 66 8.58 -0.71 14.79
C ARG A 66 10.00 -1.23 14.65
N TRP A 67 10.17 -2.30 13.92
CA TRP A 67 11.44 -3.02 13.79
C TRP A 67 11.84 -3.09 12.31
N GLN A 68 13.09 -2.73 12.02
CA GLN A 68 13.61 -2.76 10.66
C GLN A 68 13.82 -4.22 10.22
N PRO A 69 13.26 -4.66 9.09
CA PRO A 69 13.47 -6.02 8.61
C PRO A 69 14.92 -6.20 8.14
N GLN A 70 15.48 -7.39 8.40
CA GLN A 70 16.83 -7.74 7.96
C GLN A 70 16.85 -8.31 6.55
N ASP A 71 15.80 -9.08 6.21
CA ASP A 71 15.68 -9.78 4.95
C ASP A 71 14.75 -9.05 3.99
N TYR A 72 15.08 -9.09 2.70
CA TYR A 72 14.27 -8.58 1.60
C TYR A 72 13.79 -7.12 1.80
N PRO A 73 14.71 -6.16 1.87
CA PRO A 73 14.32 -4.77 1.94
C PRO A 73 13.52 -4.38 0.70
N VAL A 74 12.38 -3.70 0.92
CA VAL A 74 11.57 -3.13 -0.16
C VAL A 74 12.21 -1.83 -0.63
N PHE A 75 12.59 -0.96 0.28
CA PHE A 75 13.23 0.32 -0.04
C PHE A 75 14.75 0.22 -0.11
N LEU A 76 15.36 1.10 -0.90
CA LEU A 76 16.80 1.21 -1.02
C LEU A 76 17.46 1.56 0.31
N ASP A 77 16.90 2.52 1.02
CA ASP A 77 17.37 3.01 2.30
C ASP A 77 16.26 2.89 3.35
N TYR A 78 16.60 2.41 4.54
CA TYR A 78 15.72 2.38 5.71
C TYR A 78 16.27 3.33 6.77
N ASP A 79 15.59 4.43 7.00
CA ASP A 79 15.97 5.41 8.02
C ASP A 79 14.93 5.45 9.14
N LEU A 80 15.04 4.53 10.11
CA LEU A 80 14.18 4.51 11.28
C LEU A 80 14.36 5.75 12.16
N ALA A 81 15.56 6.31 12.21
CA ALA A 81 15.82 7.52 12.99
C ALA A 81 15.04 8.71 12.40
N MET A 82 15.02 8.84 11.07
CA MET A 82 14.23 9.85 10.37
C MET A 82 12.73 9.68 10.69
N GLN A 83 12.20 8.45 10.63
CA GLN A 83 10.80 8.18 10.97
C GLN A 83 10.48 8.56 12.43
N PHE A 84 11.31 8.11 13.38
CA PHE A 84 11.14 8.41 14.79
C PHE A 84 11.17 9.91 15.08
N HIS A 85 12.17 10.63 14.59
CA HIS A 85 12.31 12.08 14.79
C HIS A 85 11.19 12.86 14.09
N THR A 86 10.71 12.39 12.94
CA THR A 86 9.53 12.98 12.29
C THR A 86 8.32 12.95 13.21
N ILE A 87 7.99 11.77 13.75
CA ILE A 87 6.86 11.61 14.68
C ILE A 87 7.08 12.46 15.94
N GLU A 88 8.29 12.46 16.50
CA GLU A 88 8.66 13.25 17.68
C GLU A 88 8.44 14.76 17.49
N ARG A 89 8.79 15.30 16.32
CA ARG A 89 8.56 16.71 16.00
C ARG A 89 7.08 17.02 15.78
N LEU A 90 6.36 16.11 15.14
CA LEU A 90 4.93 16.27 14.86
C LEU A 90 4.07 16.27 16.11
N GLN A 91 4.44 15.59 17.18
CA GLN A 91 3.74 15.64 18.48
C GLN A 91 3.54 17.07 19.00
N LYS A 92 4.44 18.00 18.62
CA LYS A 92 4.40 19.42 19.03
C LYS A 92 3.62 20.30 18.05
N SER A 93 3.16 19.74 16.93
CA SER A 93 2.60 20.50 15.81
C SER A 93 1.06 20.53 15.76
N GLY A 94 0.40 19.68 16.54
CA GLY A 94 -1.05 19.47 16.48
C GLY A 94 -1.49 18.48 15.40
N ILE A 95 -0.56 17.86 14.67
CA ILE A 95 -0.86 16.68 13.85
C ILE A 95 -1.02 15.47 14.78
N PRO A 96 -2.11 14.71 14.66
CA PRO A 96 -2.31 13.55 15.51
C PRO A 96 -1.35 12.42 15.09
N VAL A 97 -0.39 12.12 15.95
CA VAL A 97 0.61 11.06 15.77
C VAL A 97 0.84 10.34 17.10
N SER A 98 1.38 9.14 17.03
CA SER A 98 1.75 8.36 18.23
C SER A 98 2.78 9.08 19.07
N LYS A 99 2.69 8.91 20.39
CA LYS A 99 3.75 9.34 21.30
C LYS A 99 4.98 8.44 21.10
N THR A 100 6.12 9.01 20.78
CA THR A 100 7.40 8.29 20.72
C THR A 100 7.99 8.15 22.12
N TYR A 101 8.62 7.00 22.40
CA TYR A 101 9.26 6.71 23.66
C TYR A 101 10.76 6.54 23.50
N TRP A 102 11.22 5.59 22.73
CA TRP A 102 12.63 5.24 22.58
C TRP A 102 12.97 4.84 21.15
N LEU A 103 14.13 5.28 20.70
CA LEU A 103 14.79 4.83 19.49
C LEU A 103 16.04 4.04 19.87
N GLU A 104 16.27 2.88 19.25
CA GLU A 104 17.46 2.09 19.44
C GLU A 104 18.09 1.73 18.09
N MET A 105 19.32 2.20 17.88
CA MET A 105 20.06 1.96 16.66
C MET A 105 21.09 0.84 16.79
N ASP A 106 21.36 0.37 18.03
CA ASP A 106 22.26 -0.74 18.29
C ASP A 106 21.60 -2.06 17.89
N LYS A 107 22.11 -2.64 16.81
CA LYS A 107 21.62 -3.92 16.29
C LYS A 107 21.85 -5.10 17.22
N SER A 108 22.74 -4.98 18.21
CA SER A 108 23.02 -6.07 19.16
C SER A 108 21.83 -6.38 20.10
N ILE A 109 20.90 -5.44 20.24
CA ILE A 109 19.75 -5.56 21.15
C ILE A 109 18.69 -6.52 20.58
N LEU A 110 18.13 -6.18 19.42
CA LEU A 110 17.07 -6.97 18.74
C LEU A 110 17.48 -7.44 17.34
N ASP A 111 18.78 -7.57 17.10
CA ASP A 111 19.37 -7.98 15.82
C ASP A 111 19.10 -6.97 14.68
N SER A 112 18.41 -5.85 14.96
CA SER A 112 18.11 -4.76 14.02
C SER A 112 17.71 -3.48 14.74
N PRO A 113 17.84 -2.28 14.12
CA PRO A 113 17.31 -1.06 14.69
C PRO A 113 15.79 -1.13 14.89
N PHE A 114 15.32 -0.42 15.92
CA PHE A 114 13.90 -0.34 16.23
C PHE A 114 13.55 0.94 16.99
N TYR A 115 12.25 1.25 17.03
CA TYR A 115 11.73 2.25 17.95
C TYR A 115 10.41 1.82 18.58
N ILE A 116 10.12 2.41 19.72
CA ILE A 116 8.90 2.17 20.49
C ILE A 116 8.06 3.43 20.54
N MET A 117 6.78 3.28 20.25
CA MET A 117 5.78 4.34 20.33
C MET A 117 4.50 3.83 21.02
N GLY A 118 3.66 4.78 21.46
CA GLY A 118 2.37 4.47 22.07
C GLY A 118 1.37 3.95 21.03
N TYR A 119 0.52 3.04 21.45
CA TYR A 119 -0.60 2.59 20.67
C TYR A 119 -1.73 3.64 20.68
N ILE A 120 -2.29 3.93 19.51
CA ILE A 120 -3.51 4.73 19.36
C ILE A 120 -4.63 3.79 18.94
N PRO A 121 -5.76 3.73 19.71
CA PRO A 121 -6.91 2.96 19.30
C PRO A 121 -7.57 3.59 18.07
N GLY A 122 -8.00 2.74 17.14
CA GLY A 122 -8.65 3.18 15.92
C GLY A 122 -8.73 2.04 14.89
N ILE A 123 -9.46 2.31 13.83
CA ILE A 123 -9.63 1.43 12.68
C ILE A 123 -8.98 2.06 11.45
N THR A 124 -8.50 1.25 10.52
CA THR A 124 -7.93 1.72 9.26
C THR A 124 -8.62 1.08 8.07
N ALA A 125 -8.56 1.74 6.93
CA ALA A 125 -8.99 1.15 5.67
C ALA A 125 -8.05 -0.01 5.27
N CYS A 126 -8.60 -0.98 4.56
CA CYS A 126 -7.84 -2.12 4.06
C CYS A 126 -6.87 -1.69 2.94
N GLU A 127 -5.69 -2.27 2.93
CA GLU A 127 -4.74 -2.06 1.84
C GLU A 127 -4.67 -3.28 0.92
N VAL A 128 -4.68 -4.47 1.52
CA VAL A 128 -4.72 -5.76 0.82
C VAL A 128 -5.81 -6.60 1.48
N PRO A 129 -6.89 -6.87 0.78
CA PRO A 129 -7.27 -6.39 -0.56
C PRO A 129 -7.46 -4.85 -0.63
N PRO A 130 -7.50 -4.26 -1.86
CA PRO A 130 -7.70 -2.83 -2.00
C PRO A 130 -8.97 -2.32 -1.32
N TYR A 131 -8.92 -1.14 -0.70
CA TYR A 131 -10.04 -0.58 0.07
C TYR A 131 -11.30 -0.27 -0.75
N HIS A 132 -11.20 -0.29 -2.08
CA HIS A 132 -12.35 -0.22 -2.98
C HIS A 132 -13.06 -1.57 -3.15
N SER A 133 -12.48 -2.68 -2.67
CA SER A 133 -13.06 -4.03 -2.80
C SER A 133 -13.40 -4.70 -1.48
N ALA A 134 -12.84 -4.25 -0.36
CA ALA A 134 -13.08 -4.88 0.94
C ALA A 134 -12.88 -3.92 2.13
N GLY A 135 -13.37 -4.33 3.29
CA GLY A 135 -13.18 -3.69 4.59
C GLY A 135 -13.92 -2.38 4.74
N LEU A 136 -13.41 -1.52 5.64
CA LEU A 136 -14.08 -0.33 6.13
C LEU A 136 -14.73 0.53 5.03
N CYS A 137 -14.01 0.80 3.93
CA CYS A 137 -14.54 1.68 2.88
C CYS A 137 -15.75 1.07 2.14
N VAL A 138 -15.80 -0.25 1.98
CA VAL A 138 -16.94 -0.94 1.36
C VAL A 138 -18.17 -0.90 2.29
N GLU A 139 -17.95 -1.04 3.58
CA GLU A 139 -19.01 -1.02 4.61
C GLU A 139 -19.57 0.39 4.86
N CYS A 140 -18.82 1.43 4.52
CA CYS A 140 -19.21 2.83 4.68
C CYS A 140 -20.25 3.27 3.65
N THR A 141 -21.09 4.26 4.03
CA THR A 141 -21.96 4.98 3.07
C THR A 141 -21.13 5.93 2.18
N PRO A 142 -21.68 6.44 1.06
CA PRO A 142 -21.01 7.44 0.23
C PRO A 142 -20.58 8.68 1.02
N GLU A 143 -21.39 9.18 1.95
CA GLU A 143 -21.08 10.35 2.79
C GLU A 143 -19.95 10.05 3.77
N GLN A 144 -19.89 8.83 4.29
CA GLN A 144 -18.84 8.38 5.18
C GLN A 144 -17.50 8.26 4.42
N ARG A 145 -17.51 7.77 3.18
CA ARG A 145 -16.33 7.75 2.30
C ARG A 145 -15.84 9.15 1.98
N ALA A 146 -16.76 10.08 1.66
CA ALA A 146 -16.40 11.48 1.48
C ALA A 146 -15.75 12.07 2.73
N LYS A 147 -16.26 11.77 3.92
CA LYS A 147 -15.67 12.21 5.20
C LYS A 147 -14.26 11.69 5.38
N MET A 148 -14.00 10.41 5.09
CA MET A 148 -12.65 9.82 5.17
C MET A 148 -11.69 10.49 4.18
N TRP A 149 -12.13 10.76 2.96
CA TRP A 149 -11.37 11.45 1.94
C TRP A 149 -10.98 12.87 2.36
N TRP A 150 -11.97 13.64 2.82
CA TRP A 150 -11.73 15.00 3.30
C TRP A 150 -10.84 15.03 4.53
N GLY A 151 -10.98 14.06 5.43
CA GLY A 151 -10.10 13.91 6.58
C GLY A 151 -8.64 13.69 6.17
N CYS A 152 -8.38 12.87 5.15
CA CYS A 152 -7.04 12.68 4.59
C CYS A 152 -6.49 13.98 4.00
N LEU A 153 -7.29 14.68 3.19
CA LEU A 153 -6.91 15.93 2.57
C LEU A 153 -6.64 17.04 3.61
N GLU A 154 -7.43 17.11 4.67
CA GLU A 154 -7.23 18.07 5.77
C GLU A 154 -5.94 17.81 6.54
N MET A 155 -5.58 16.55 6.79
CA MET A 155 -4.30 16.21 7.41
C MET A 155 -3.14 16.59 6.49
N MET A 156 -3.22 16.25 5.20
CA MET A 156 -2.23 16.66 4.19
C MET A 156 -2.06 18.18 4.18
N ALA A 157 -3.14 18.94 4.12
CA ALA A 157 -3.11 20.40 4.12
C ALA A 157 -2.49 20.98 5.40
N LYS A 158 -2.79 20.41 6.57
CA LYS A 158 -2.18 20.81 7.85
C LYS A 158 -0.67 20.54 7.85
N ILE A 159 -0.24 19.38 7.35
CA ILE A 159 1.18 19.01 7.24
C ILE A 159 1.91 19.99 6.32
N HIS A 160 1.37 20.28 5.14
CA HIS A 160 1.98 21.20 4.18
C HIS A 160 2.07 22.65 4.68
N LYS A 161 1.20 23.04 5.60
CA LYS A 161 1.23 24.38 6.24
C LYS A 161 2.18 24.46 7.42
N LEU A 162 2.74 23.34 7.89
CA LEU A 162 3.72 23.37 8.98
C LEU A 162 4.99 24.09 8.55
N SER A 163 5.47 24.94 9.43
CA SER A 163 6.83 25.47 9.30
C SER A 163 7.84 24.41 9.70
N TRP A 164 8.38 23.67 8.73
CA TRP A 164 9.40 22.66 8.98
C TRP A 164 10.65 23.23 9.68
N LYS A 165 10.95 24.51 9.48
CA LYS A 165 12.01 25.22 10.20
C LYS A 165 11.69 25.41 11.69
N LYS A 166 10.44 25.80 12.02
CA LYS A 166 9.98 26.00 13.41
C LYS A 166 10.06 24.70 14.23
N TYR A 167 9.73 23.58 13.59
CA TYR A 167 9.72 22.27 14.25
C TYR A 167 11.02 21.48 14.05
N ASP A 168 12.04 22.10 13.46
CA ASP A 168 13.38 21.54 13.27
C ASP A 168 13.38 20.18 12.57
N PHE A 169 12.96 20.17 11.30
CA PHE A 169 13.08 19.02 10.42
C PHE A 169 14.40 19.01 9.63
N SER A 170 15.44 19.66 10.14
CA SER A 170 16.75 19.78 9.48
C SER A 170 17.44 18.44 9.26
N PHE A 171 17.13 17.42 10.06
CA PHE A 171 17.64 16.06 9.92
C PHE A 171 17.21 15.37 8.61
N MET A 172 16.16 15.83 7.94
CA MET A 172 15.76 15.35 6.60
C MET A 172 16.65 15.89 5.47
N GLY A 173 17.64 16.74 5.82
CA GLY A 173 18.43 17.46 4.85
C GLY A 173 17.66 18.67 4.27
N ILE A 174 18.21 19.84 4.47
CA ILE A 174 17.60 21.10 4.01
C ILE A 174 17.90 21.29 2.52
N PRO A 175 16.88 21.33 1.64
CA PRO A 175 17.12 21.67 0.25
C PRO A 175 17.51 23.14 0.10
N LYS A 176 18.44 23.43 -0.82
CA LYS A 176 18.89 24.79 -1.13
C LYS A 176 17.82 25.62 -1.85
N GLY A 177 16.77 24.96 -2.34
CA GLY A 177 15.64 25.57 -3.03
C GLY A 177 14.76 24.52 -3.67
N GLY A 178 13.75 24.94 -4.42
CA GLY A 178 12.81 24.02 -5.05
C GLY A 178 13.47 23.06 -6.05
N ALA A 179 14.42 23.56 -6.85
CA ALA A 179 15.16 22.72 -7.80
C ALA A 179 15.93 21.60 -7.06
N ASP A 180 16.67 21.95 -6.00
CA ASP A 180 17.42 20.97 -5.20
C ASP A 180 16.49 19.96 -4.51
N ALA A 181 15.32 20.41 -4.03
CA ALA A 181 14.32 19.51 -3.44
C ALA A 181 13.82 18.46 -4.45
N LEU A 182 13.54 18.88 -5.68
CA LEU A 182 13.10 17.99 -6.75
C LEU A 182 14.24 17.08 -7.22
N ASP A 183 15.46 17.60 -7.36
CA ASP A 183 16.65 16.82 -7.75
C ASP A 183 16.91 15.68 -6.78
N ARG A 184 16.83 15.92 -5.47
CA ARG A 184 17.00 14.89 -4.43
C ARG A 184 16.00 13.75 -4.59
N GLN A 185 14.75 14.08 -4.93
CA GLN A 185 13.72 13.07 -5.21
C GLN A 185 14.11 12.23 -6.43
N LEU A 186 14.49 12.88 -7.53
CA LEU A 186 14.88 12.19 -8.76
C LEU A 186 16.13 11.33 -8.55
N ASP A 187 17.15 11.87 -7.89
CA ASP A 187 18.41 11.16 -7.61
C ASP A 187 18.18 9.92 -6.74
N TYR A 188 17.31 10.04 -5.71
CA TYR A 188 16.95 8.91 -4.86
C TYR A 188 16.27 7.80 -5.66
N TYR A 189 15.24 8.14 -6.46
CA TYR A 189 14.52 7.13 -7.22
C TYR A 189 15.29 6.60 -8.43
N GLU A 190 16.22 7.35 -9.00
CA GLU A 190 17.15 6.84 -9.98
C GLU A 190 18.11 5.80 -9.36
N ARG A 191 18.69 6.10 -8.18
CA ARG A 191 19.51 5.13 -7.45
C ARG A 191 18.69 3.89 -7.09
N TYR A 192 17.45 4.08 -6.67
CA TYR A 192 16.55 2.99 -6.34
C TYR A 192 16.23 2.13 -7.58
N LEU A 193 15.88 2.74 -8.70
CA LEU A 193 15.69 2.02 -9.98
C LEU A 193 16.95 1.23 -10.36
N ASN A 194 18.12 1.82 -10.26
CA ASN A 194 19.39 1.13 -10.57
C ASN A 194 19.65 -0.05 -9.62
N TRP A 195 19.30 0.07 -8.36
CA TRP A 195 19.43 -1.02 -7.38
C TRP A 195 18.46 -2.17 -7.64
N VAL A 196 17.22 -1.90 -8.04
CA VAL A 196 16.24 -2.96 -8.34
C VAL A 196 16.42 -3.55 -9.73
N ARG A 197 17.10 -2.86 -10.64
CA ARG A 197 17.23 -3.25 -12.04
C ARG A 197 18.00 -4.57 -12.20
N LYS A 198 17.28 -5.62 -12.55
CA LYS A 198 17.84 -6.91 -12.98
C LYS A 198 17.64 -7.13 -14.47
N GLU A 199 16.55 -6.61 -15.01
CA GLU A 199 16.15 -6.66 -16.40
C GLU A 199 15.87 -5.23 -16.92
N PRO A 200 15.87 -5.00 -18.23
CA PRO A 200 15.52 -3.70 -18.80
C PRO A 200 14.11 -3.25 -18.34
N GLN A 201 14.02 -1.98 -17.96
CA GLN A 201 12.79 -1.34 -17.47
C GLN A 201 12.34 -0.20 -18.41
N PRO A 202 11.97 -0.49 -19.68
CA PRO A 202 11.88 0.53 -20.72
C PRO A 202 10.90 1.66 -20.40
N ILE A 203 9.76 1.36 -19.75
CA ILE A 203 8.78 2.39 -19.38
C ILE A 203 9.30 3.25 -18.21
N LEU A 204 9.92 2.63 -17.20
CA LEU A 204 10.51 3.39 -16.09
C LEU A 204 11.69 4.24 -16.56
N ASP A 205 12.50 3.73 -17.49
CA ASP A 205 13.61 4.49 -18.09
C ASP A 205 13.11 5.72 -18.84
N LYS A 206 12.07 5.55 -19.68
CA LYS A 206 11.44 6.66 -20.39
C LYS A 206 10.77 7.67 -19.46
N ALA A 207 10.16 7.21 -18.37
CA ALA A 207 9.60 8.09 -17.36
C ALA A 207 10.68 8.92 -16.66
N LEU A 208 11.80 8.31 -16.29
CA LEU A 208 12.94 9.02 -15.70
C LEU A 208 13.56 10.04 -16.65
N GLU A 209 13.76 9.68 -17.94
CA GLU A 209 14.22 10.61 -18.98
C GLU A 209 13.28 11.83 -19.07
N TRP A 210 11.97 11.59 -19.17
CA TRP A 210 10.96 12.64 -19.26
C TRP A 210 10.95 13.53 -18.02
N LEU A 211 11.03 12.94 -16.81
CA LEU A 211 11.07 13.69 -15.55
C LEU A 211 12.31 14.57 -15.45
N LYS A 212 13.45 14.12 -15.93
CA LYS A 212 14.69 14.91 -15.98
C LYS A 212 14.60 16.03 -17.03
N GLU A 213 14.04 15.75 -18.20
CA GLU A 213 13.87 16.74 -19.28
C GLU A 213 12.88 17.84 -18.88
N LYS A 214 11.74 17.48 -18.29
CA LYS A 214 10.67 18.41 -17.88
C LYS A 214 10.87 18.99 -16.49
N ARG A 215 12.05 18.81 -15.91
CA ARG A 215 12.41 19.33 -14.60
C ARG A 215 12.21 20.85 -14.50
N PHE A 216 11.70 21.30 -13.38
CA PHE A 216 11.48 22.71 -13.06
C PHE A 216 11.94 23.02 -11.63
N ALA A 217 11.91 24.29 -11.25
CA ALA A 217 12.16 24.69 -9.88
C ALA A 217 10.81 24.94 -9.16
N PRO A 218 10.35 24.06 -8.26
CA PRO A 218 9.19 24.29 -7.45
C PRO A 218 9.26 25.63 -6.71
N LYS A 219 8.18 26.39 -6.74
CA LYS A 219 8.08 27.70 -6.06
C LYS A 219 7.97 27.54 -4.54
N ARG A 220 7.56 26.36 -4.07
CA ARG A 220 7.29 26.08 -2.66
C ARG A 220 7.90 24.75 -2.27
N VAL A 221 8.42 24.73 -1.05
CA VAL A 221 8.99 23.54 -0.42
C VAL A 221 8.43 23.45 0.98
N THR A 222 7.76 22.34 1.29
CA THR A 222 7.11 22.10 2.58
C THR A 222 7.54 20.74 3.14
N LEU A 223 7.17 20.47 4.40
CA LEU A 223 7.15 19.09 4.86
C LEU A 223 6.06 18.35 4.08
N CYS A 224 6.41 17.24 3.48
CA CYS A 224 5.51 16.31 2.81
C CYS A 224 5.44 14.99 3.60
N TRP A 225 4.26 14.40 3.64
CA TRP A 225 4.04 13.11 4.31
C TRP A 225 4.67 11.96 3.54
N GLY A 226 4.62 12.03 2.21
CA GLY A 226 5.27 11.09 1.28
C GLY A 226 4.40 9.89 0.90
N ASP A 227 3.74 9.23 1.86
CA ASP A 227 2.79 8.14 1.60
C ASP A 227 1.37 8.50 2.07
N CYS A 228 0.89 9.65 1.60
CA CYS A 228 -0.42 10.16 1.93
C CYS A 228 -1.53 9.34 1.23
N ARG A 229 -2.29 8.59 2.03
CA ARG A 229 -3.39 7.73 1.56
C ARG A 229 -4.32 7.33 2.69
N ILE A 230 -5.55 6.98 2.35
CA ILE A 230 -6.60 6.61 3.31
C ILE A 230 -6.16 5.46 4.25
N PRO A 231 -5.51 4.37 3.79
CA PRO A 231 -5.05 3.31 4.68
C PRO A 231 -4.00 3.72 5.71
N ASN A 232 -3.29 4.84 5.51
CA ASN A 232 -2.30 5.36 6.45
C ASN A 232 -2.88 6.34 7.48
N LEU A 233 -4.20 6.27 7.70
CA LEU A 233 -4.90 7.00 8.75
C LEU A 233 -5.59 6.02 9.69
N LEU A 234 -5.59 6.35 10.99
CA LEU A 234 -6.48 5.74 11.95
C LEU A 234 -7.71 6.62 12.15
N TYR A 235 -8.85 5.97 12.21
CA TYR A 235 -10.15 6.60 12.41
C TYR A 235 -10.79 6.13 13.72
N ASP A 236 -11.55 7.01 14.37
CA ASP A 236 -12.44 6.62 15.45
C ASP A 236 -13.75 5.99 14.90
N ASP A 237 -14.66 5.61 15.78
CA ASP A 237 -15.98 5.03 15.45
C ASP A 237 -16.87 5.99 14.65
N LYS A 238 -16.57 7.30 14.66
CA LYS A 238 -17.25 8.35 13.91
C LYS A 238 -16.50 8.73 12.62
N LEU A 239 -15.47 7.99 12.27
CA LEU A 239 -14.59 8.24 11.11
C LEU A 239 -13.87 9.60 11.15
N ASN A 240 -13.56 10.12 12.34
CA ASN A 240 -12.63 11.23 12.50
C ASN A 240 -11.20 10.68 12.51
N VAL A 241 -10.27 11.41 11.90
CA VAL A 241 -8.85 11.03 11.91
C VAL A 241 -8.28 11.20 13.32
N VAL A 242 -7.78 10.11 13.91
CA VAL A 242 -7.17 10.09 15.24
C VAL A 242 -5.66 9.88 15.19
N ALA A 243 -5.12 9.40 14.08
CA ALA A 243 -3.67 9.38 13.83
C ALA A 243 -3.32 9.37 12.36
N VAL A 244 -2.17 10.00 12.06
CA VAL A 244 -1.48 9.92 10.76
C VAL A 244 -0.30 8.97 10.91
N LEU A 245 -0.25 7.97 10.05
CA LEU A 245 0.70 6.86 10.11
C LEU A 245 1.71 6.94 8.95
N ASP A 246 2.71 6.10 9.01
CA ASP A 246 3.67 5.76 7.97
C ASP A 246 4.44 6.97 7.39
N TRP A 247 5.47 7.36 8.13
CA TRP A 247 6.32 8.50 7.82
C TRP A 247 7.63 8.13 7.12
N GLU A 248 7.73 6.91 6.58
CA GLU A 248 8.98 6.41 6.00
C GLU A 248 9.38 7.09 4.69
N MET A 249 8.40 7.69 3.98
CA MET A 249 8.63 8.47 2.77
C MET A 249 8.58 9.99 3.00
N ALA A 250 8.52 10.43 4.27
CA ALA A 250 8.46 11.84 4.60
C ALA A 250 9.71 12.59 4.08
N SER A 251 9.49 13.80 3.57
CA SER A 251 10.56 14.57 2.95
C SER A 251 10.22 16.06 2.90
N ILE A 252 11.22 16.89 2.62
CA ILE A 252 11.02 18.32 2.37
C ILE A 252 11.03 18.54 0.86
N CYS A 253 9.84 18.67 0.26
CA CYS A 253 9.67 18.80 -1.20
C CYS A 253 8.43 19.65 -1.58
N ASP A 254 8.09 19.67 -2.88
CA ASP A 254 6.86 20.33 -3.35
C ASP A 254 5.63 19.60 -2.84
N PRO A 255 4.68 20.27 -2.18
CA PRO A 255 3.49 19.67 -1.62
C PRO A 255 2.56 19.02 -2.66
N ILE A 256 2.66 19.41 -3.94
CA ILE A 256 1.84 18.81 -5.00
C ILE A 256 2.25 17.35 -5.27
N SER A 257 3.47 16.97 -4.84
CA SER A 257 3.90 15.57 -4.91
C SER A 257 3.02 14.64 -4.05
N ASP A 258 2.60 15.07 -2.85
CA ASP A 258 1.70 14.32 -1.99
C ASP A 258 0.29 14.25 -2.58
N LEU A 259 -0.20 15.35 -3.13
CA LEU A 259 -1.52 15.39 -3.75
C LEU A 259 -1.60 14.46 -4.97
N ALA A 260 -0.57 14.47 -5.82
CA ALA A 260 -0.47 13.56 -6.96
C ALA A 260 -0.32 12.10 -6.53
N TRP A 261 0.44 11.84 -5.45
CA TRP A 261 0.56 10.50 -4.86
C TRP A 261 -0.79 9.99 -4.35
N PHE A 262 -1.57 10.83 -3.67
CA PHE A 262 -2.89 10.52 -3.17
C PHE A 262 -3.85 10.11 -4.31
N PHE A 263 -3.88 10.89 -5.40
CA PHE A 263 -4.68 10.56 -6.58
C PHE A 263 -4.21 9.28 -7.28
N PHE A 264 -2.89 9.12 -7.41
CA PHE A 264 -2.33 7.94 -8.04
C PHE A 264 -2.64 6.67 -7.27
N LEU A 265 -2.53 6.68 -5.94
CA LEU A 265 -2.81 5.50 -5.13
C LEU A 265 -4.30 5.17 -5.07
N ASP A 266 -5.19 6.17 -5.06
CA ASP A 266 -6.63 5.94 -5.19
C ASP A 266 -6.97 5.27 -6.54
N TRP A 267 -6.39 5.79 -7.64
CA TRP A 267 -6.49 5.16 -8.94
C TRP A 267 -5.90 3.74 -8.97
N HIS A 268 -4.73 3.55 -8.36
CA HIS A 268 -4.06 2.25 -8.32
C HIS A 268 -4.88 1.20 -7.56
N HIS A 269 -5.46 1.56 -6.41
CA HIS A 269 -6.29 0.67 -5.59
C HIS A 269 -7.73 0.50 -6.12
N SER A 270 -8.07 1.15 -7.23
CA SER A 270 -9.34 0.99 -7.93
C SER A 270 -9.12 0.59 -9.40
N LEU A 271 -9.18 1.53 -10.30
CA LEU A 271 -9.10 1.30 -11.76
C LEU A 271 -7.77 0.64 -12.18
N GLY A 272 -6.68 0.89 -11.46
CA GLY A 272 -5.38 0.23 -11.69
C GLY A 272 -5.43 -1.28 -11.49
N TYR A 273 -6.28 -1.77 -10.61
CA TYR A 273 -6.59 -3.20 -10.42
C TYR A 273 -7.85 -3.66 -11.17
N GLY A 274 -8.47 -2.80 -12.00
CA GLY A 274 -9.72 -3.11 -12.66
C GLY A 274 -10.92 -3.14 -11.71
N ILE A 275 -10.80 -2.56 -10.52
CA ILE A 275 -11.86 -2.45 -9.51
C ILE A 275 -12.59 -1.12 -9.70
N PRO A 276 -13.92 -1.09 -9.76
CA PRO A 276 -14.66 0.17 -9.79
C PRO A 276 -14.35 1.03 -8.57
N ARG A 277 -14.13 2.32 -8.80
CA ARG A 277 -13.99 3.27 -7.71
C ARG A 277 -15.31 3.40 -6.96
N LEU A 278 -15.30 3.22 -5.64
CA LEU A 278 -16.52 3.33 -4.84
C LEU A 278 -17.14 4.73 -4.93
N GLU A 279 -18.45 4.78 -5.00
CA GLU A 279 -19.23 6.01 -4.96
C GLU A 279 -19.02 6.77 -3.64
N GLY A 280 -19.06 8.10 -3.68
CA GLY A 280 -18.90 8.97 -2.52
C GLY A 280 -17.49 9.51 -2.33
N PHE A 281 -16.46 8.92 -2.92
CA PHE A 281 -15.15 9.55 -2.95
C PHE A 281 -15.16 10.75 -3.92
N PRO A 282 -14.80 11.96 -3.44
CA PRO A 282 -14.72 13.16 -4.27
C PRO A 282 -13.81 12.99 -5.49
N ASP A 283 -14.11 13.68 -6.57
CA ASP A 283 -13.27 13.66 -7.75
C ASP A 283 -11.99 14.50 -7.60
N GLN A 284 -11.10 14.41 -8.59
CA GLN A 284 -9.84 15.13 -8.59
C GLN A 284 -10.05 16.66 -8.60
N LYS A 285 -11.04 17.15 -9.36
CA LYS A 285 -11.31 18.59 -9.49
C LYS A 285 -11.84 19.18 -8.19
N GLU A 286 -12.77 18.52 -7.54
CA GLU A 286 -13.30 18.89 -6.23
C GLU A 286 -12.19 18.86 -5.17
N THR A 287 -11.35 17.82 -5.19
CA THR A 287 -10.23 17.66 -4.27
C THR A 287 -9.19 18.77 -4.43
N ILE A 288 -8.80 19.13 -5.67
CA ILE A 288 -7.88 20.23 -5.95
C ILE A 288 -8.47 21.55 -5.43
N LYS A 289 -9.72 21.86 -5.74
CA LYS A 289 -10.38 23.07 -5.26
C LYS A 289 -10.33 23.16 -3.74
N ARG A 290 -10.70 22.07 -3.05
CA ARG A 290 -10.69 22.03 -1.58
C ARG A 290 -9.29 22.13 -1.00
N TYR A 291 -8.29 21.51 -1.65
CA TYR A 291 -6.89 21.64 -1.25
C TYR A 291 -6.40 23.08 -1.35
N GLU A 292 -6.69 23.77 -2.45
CA GLU A 292 -6.35 25.20 -2.63
C GLU A 292 -7.02 26.08 -1.57
N GLU A 293 -8.30 25.83 -1.23
CA GLU A 293 -9.01 26.53 -0.16
C GLU A 293 -8.35 26.32 1.21
N LEU A 294 -7.98 25.07 1.53
CA LEU A 294 -7.39 24.72 2.83
C LEU A 294 -5.98 25.26 3.00
N THR A 295 -5.19 25.28 1.94
CA THR A 295 -3.76 25.63 2.02
C THR A 295 -3.47 27.06 1.60
N GLY A 296 -4.25 27.64 0.71
CA GLY A 296 -3.94 28.84 -0.05
C GLY A 296 -2.90 28.61 -1.15
N PHE A 297 -2.55 27.35 -1.44
CA PHE A 297 -1.55 26.98 -2.43
C PHE A 297 -2.23 26.70 -3.76
N LYS A 298 -1.69 27.23 -4.86
CA LYS A 298 -2.13 26.87 -6.20
C LYS A 298 -1.51 25.55 -6.62
N VAL A 299 -2.34 24.68 -7.20
CA VAL A 299 -1.91 23.40 -7.75
C VAL A 299 -1.37 23.65 -9.16
N GLU A 300 -0.04 23.65 -9.28
CA GLU A 300 0.69 23.84 -10.53
C GLU A 300 1.47 22.55 -10.86
N ASN A 301 1.74 22.31 -12.14
CA ASN A 301 2.56 21.19 -12.59
C ASN A 301 2.08 19.79 -12.13
N LEU A 302 0.78 19.61 -11.90
CA LEU A 302 0.22 18.35 -11.39
C LEU A 302 0.61 17.16 -12.27
N ARG A 303 0.57 17.35 -13.61
CA ARG A 303 0.96 16.31 -14.57
C ARG A 303 2.38 15.76 -14.32
N TYR A 304 3.32 16.64 -13.98
CA TYR A 304 4.68 16.23 -13.65
C TYR A 304 4.70 15.31 -12.43
N PHE A 305 3.95 15.67 -11.39
CA PHE A 305 3.90 14.89 -10.16
C PHE A 305 3.07 13.61 -10.29
N GLU A 306 2.09 13.55 -11.20
CA GLU A 306 1.40 12.31 -11.55
C GLU A 306 2.34 11.29 -12.20
N VAL A 307 3.20 11.75 -13.12
CA VAL A 307 4.25 10.89 -13.71
C VAL A 307 5.26 10.48 -12.63
N LEU A 308 5.67 11.41 -11.77
CA LEU A 308 6.60 11.11 -10.68
C LEU A 308 6.00 10.08 -9.70
N ALA A 309 4.74 10.19 -9.33
CA ALA A 309 4.06 9.26 -8.44
C ALA A 309 3.99 7.85 -9.05
N ALA A 310 3.56 7.74 -10.31
CA ALA A 310 3.52 6.46 -11.01
C ALA A 310 4.92 5.86 -11.20
N PHE A 311 5.94 6.67 -11.45
CA PHE A 311 7.33 6.24 -11.55
C PHE A 311 7.85 5.72 -10.19
N LYS A 312 7.69 6.48 -9.11
CA LYS A 312 8.08 6.09 -7.75
C LYS A 312 7.49 4.72 -7.38
N PHE A 313 6.18 4.57 -7.54
CA PHE A 313 5.53 3.31 -7.19
C PHE A 313 5.87 2.18 -8.18
N GLY A 314 6.12 2.49 -9.44
CA GLY A 314 6.63 1.53 -10.42
C GLY A 314 7.97 0.92 -10.02
N VAL A 315 8.90 1.71 -9.46
CA VAL A 315 10.17 1.22 -8.91
C VAL A 315 9.94 0.30 -7.71
N VAL A 316 9.01 0.66 -6.81
CA VAL A 316 8.61 -0.19 -5.67
C VAL A 316 8.01 -1.51 -6.16
N MET A 317 7.12 -1.45 -7.17
CA MET A 317 6.48 -2.64 -7.74
C MET A 317 7.47 -3.59 -8.41
N ALA A 318 8.50 -3.06 -9.09
CA ALA A 318 9.57 -3.88 -9.63
C ALA A 318 10.30 -4.68 -8.53
N LYS A 319 10.55 -4.04 -7.37
CA LYS A 319 11.15 -4.74 -6.21
C LYS A 319 10.23 -5.80 -5.61
N ILE A 320 8.93 -5.49 -5.48
CA ILE A 320 7.92 -6.44 -4.99
C ILE A 320 7.82 -7.65 -5.94
N ALA A 321 7.79 -7.41 -7.25
CA ALA A 321 7.76 -8.48 -8.26
C ALA A 321 8.96 -9.43 -8.15
N GLN A 322 10.16 -8.89 -7.94
CA GLN A 322 11.36 -9.70 -7.72
C GLN A 322 11.26 -10.55 -6.46
N HIS A 323 10.69 -10.00 -5.39
CA HIS A 323 10.47 -10.77 -4.18
C HIS A 323 9.45 -11.90 -4.39
N MET A 324 8.33 -11.61 -5.06
CA MET A 324 7.33 -12.63 -5.42
C MET A 324 7.98 -13.76 -6.23
N LYS A 325 8.81 -13.42 -7.23
CA LYS A 325 9.56 -14.39 -8.03
C LYS A 325 10.52 -15.23 -7.17
N ALA A 326 11.24 -14.59 -6.24
CA ALA A 326 12.22 -15.25 -5.38
C ALA A 326 11.57 -16.21 -4.36
N THR A 327 10.37 -15.90 -3.89
CA THR A 327 9.62 -16.70 -2.91
C THR A 327 8.64 -17.69 -3.52
N GLY A 328 8.50 -17.70 -4.86
CA GLY A 328 7.50 -18.50 -5.55
C GLY A 328 6.06 -18.03 -5.29
N ALA A 329 5.87 -16.81 -4.79
CA ALA A 329 4.55 -16.24 -4.62
C ALA A 329 3.88 -16.01 -5.99
N PRO A 330 2.55 -16.20 -6.10
CA PRO A 330 1.84 -15.99 -7.35
C PRO A 330 2.05 -14.58 -7.90
N SER A 331 2.40 -14.48 -9.17
CA SER A 331 2.56 -13.19 -9.85
C SER A 331 1.30 -12.88 -10.66
N PRO A 332 0.78 -11.64 -10.61
CA PRO A 332 -0.40 -11.24 -11.38
C PRO A 332 -0.25 -11.40 -12.90
N THR A 333 0.96 -11.22 -13.42
CA THR A 333 1.30 -11.42 -14.84
C THR A 333 2.63 -12.14 -14.96
N ALA A 334 2.90 -12.78 -16.10
CA ALA A 334 4.17 -13.47 -16.36
C ALA A 334 5.39 -12.52 -16.24
N ASN A 335 5.21 -11.23 -16.54
CA ASN A 335 6.24 -10.20 -16.54
C ASN A 335 5.88 -9.04 -15.60
N PHE A 336 5.35 -9.34 -14.41
CA PHE A 336 4.83 -8.32 -13.47
C PHE A 336 5.87 -7.26 -13.09
N GLU A 337 7.16 -7.57 -13.17
CA GLU A 337 8.24 -6.60 -12.94
C GLU A 337 8.22 -5.44 -13.95
N ILE A 338 7.84 -5.70 -15.21
CA ILE A 338 7.82 -4.70 -16.29
C ILE A 338 6.43 -4.38 -16.81
N ASP A 339 5.44 -5.25 -16.59
CA ASP A 339 4.05 -5.05 -17.01
C ASP A 339 3.11 -5.16 -15.81
N ASN A 340 2.85 -4.01 -15.19
CA ASN A 340 1.98 -3.83 -14.04
C ASN A 340 1.20 -2.51 -14.16
N ALA A 341 0.26 -2.27 -13.25
CA ALA A 341 -0.60 -1.08 -13.29
C ALA A 341 0.21 0.24 -13.36
N CYS A 342 1.36 0.32 -12.68
CA CYS A 342 2.19 1.52 -12.66
C CYS A 342 2.83 1.80 -14.02
N THR A 343 3.43 0.78 -14.65
CA THR A 343 4.05 0.91 -15.96
C THR A 343 3.02 1.13 -17.07
N GLN A 344 1.83 0.53 -16.95
CA GLN A 344 0.69 0.81 -17.83
C GLN A 344 0.24 2.26 -17.68
N ARG A 345 0.09 2.77 -16.44
CA ARG A 345 -0.25 4.18 -16.18
C ARG A 345 0.79 5.14 -16.73
N LEU A 346 2.08 4.85 -16.56
CA LEU A 346 3.16 5.65 -17.14
C LEU A 346 3.09 5.68 -18.66
N ALA A 347 2.84 4.53 -19.29
CA ALA A 347 2.68 4.47 -20.74
C ALA A 347 1.53 5.35 -21.23
N GLU A 348 0.37 5.33 -20.55
CA GLU A 348 -0.76 6.24 -20.82
C GLU A 348 -0.36 7.70 -20.61
N LEU A 349 0.24 8.00 -19.46
CA LEU A 349 0.64 9.35 -19.10
C LEU A 349 1.71 9.92 -20.07
N LEU A 350 2.55 9.13 -20.67
CA LEU A 350 3.65 9.54 -21.55
C LEU A 350 3.37 9.25 -23.04
N GLU A 351 2.17 8.77 -23.35
CA GLU A 351 1.75 8.39 -24.71
C GLU A 351 2.70 7.36 -25.36
N LEU A 352 3.21 6.45 -24.51
CA LEU A 352 4.10 5.36 -24.95
C LEU A 352 3.29 4.10 -25.28
N PRO A 353 3.85 3.18 -26.07
CA PRO A 353 3.29 1.85 -26.24
C PRO A 353 3.14 1.15 -24.88
N ALA A 354 2.03 0.44 -24.68
CA ALA A 354 1.81 -0.32 -23.44
C ALA A 354 2.91 -1.38 -23.23
N PRO A 355 3.37 -1.59 -21.97
CA PRO A 355 4.30 -2.66 -21.67
C PRO A 355 3.68 -4.00 -22.11
N GLY A 356 4.45 -4.86 -22.78
CA GLY A 356 3.93 -6.14 -23.31
C GLY A 356 3.27 -6.09 -24.68
N GLY A 357 3.20 -4.93 -25.34
CA GLY A 357 2.87 -4.80 -26.76
C GLY A 357 1.38 -4.96 -27.14
N LYS A 358 0.47 -5.02 -26.16
CA LYS A 358 -0.98 -4.99 -26.42
C LYS A 358 -1.62 -3.80 -25.69
N LYS A 359 -2.30 -2.91 -26.43
CA LYS A 359 -3.31 -2.05 -25.80
C LYS A 359 -4.30 -2.98 -25.12
N LYS A 360 -4.44 -2.93 -23.80
CA LYS A 360 -5.65 -3.44 -23.14
C LYS A 360 -6.78 -2.51 -23.53
N GLU A 361 -7.52 -2.88 -24.57
CA GLU A 361 -8.92 -2.45 -24.65
C GLU A 361 -9.57 -2.98 -23.38
N ALA A 362 -10.27 -2.12 -22.64
CA ALA A 362 -11.14 -2.55 -21.57
C ALA A 362 -12.07 -3.63 -22.17
N LEU A 363 -11.89 -4.88 -21.71
CA LEU A 363 -12.71 -5.99 -22.19
C LEU A 363 -14.16 -5.65 -21.82
N LYS A 364 -14.91 -5.15 -22.80
CA LYS A 364 -16.36 -5.15 -22.70
C LYS A 364 -16.78 -6.61 -22.84
N ILE A 365 -17.10 -7.26 -21.71
CA ILE A 365 -17.54 -8.67 -21.63
C ILE A 365 -18.66 -8.97 -22.64
N GLU A 366 -19.40 -7.93 -23.03
CA GLU A 366 -20.50 -8.00 -24.01
C GLU A 366 -20.05 -8.23 -25.47
N GLU A 367 -18.76 -7.99 -25.79
CA GLU A 367 -18.25 -8.01 -27.17
C GLU A 367 -17.19 -9.07 -27.43
N VAL A 368 -16.65 -9.74 -26.40
CA VAL A 368 -15.50 -10.65 -26.51
C VAL A 368 -15.84 -12.05 -26.01
N LYS A 369 -15.43 -13.05 -26.79
CA LYS A 369 -15.50 -14.44 -26.35
C LYS A 369 -14.45 -14.70 -25.27
N VAL A 370 -14.90 -14.86 -24.03
CA VAL A 370 -14.05 -15.14 -22.86
C VAL A 370 -14.28 -16.59 -22.43
N ALA A 371 -13.21 -17.31 -22.21
CA ALA A 371 -13.25 -18.68 -21.72
C ALA A 371 -12.42 -18.82 -20.43
N VAL A 372 -13.02 -19.38 -19.38
CA VAL A 372 -12.36 -19.65 -18.10
C VAL A 372 -12.48 -21.13 -17.78
N GLN A 373 -11.34 -21.78 -17.56
CA GLN A 373 -11.28 -23.12 -17.01
C GLN A 373 -11.31 -23.04 -15.48
N LEU A 374 -12.26 -23.69 -14.84
CA LEU A 374 -12.31 -23.86 -13.39
C LEU A 374 -11.93 -25.29 -13.05
N HIS A 375 -10.86 -25.48 -12.29
CA HIS A 375 -10.35 -26.77 -11.84
C HIS A 375 -10.51 -26.88 -10.33
N LEU A 376 -11.49 -27.66 -9.87
CA LEU A 376 -11.77 -27.89 -8.46
C LEU A 376 -11.17 -29.23 -8.02
N THR A 377 -10.28 -29.21 -7.03
CA THR A 377 -9.58 -30.38 -6.50
C THR A 377 -10.16 -30.85 -5.17
N GLY A 378 -9.90 -32.11 -4.80
CA GLY A 378 -10.36 -32.72 -3.55
C GLY A 378 -11.70 -33.43 -3.66
N PRO A 379 -12.34 -33.83 -2.53
CA PRO A 379 -13.60 -34.56 -2.55
C PRO A 379 -14.71 -33.82 -3.28
N GLY A 380 -15.33 -34.43 -4.27
CA GLY A 380 -16.33 -33.81 -5.13
C GLY A 380 -15.75 -32.86 -6.17
N GLY A 381 -14.44 -32.95 -6.42
CA GLY A 381 -13.74 -32.14 -7.42
C GLY A 381 -14.29 -32.36 -8.84
N CYS A 382 -14.23 -31.31 -9.64
CA CYS A 382 -14.72 -31.30 -11.02
C CYS A 382 -14.01 -30.20 -11.84
N ASP A 383 -14.04 -30.38 -13.13
CA ASP A 383 -13.60 -29.43 -14.10
C ASP A 383 -14.81 -28.78 -14.77
N TRP A 384 -14.80 -27.46 -14.82
CA TRP A 384 -15.80 -26.65 -15.50
C TRP A 384 -15.13 -25.72 -16.50
N TYR A 385 -15.76 -25.57 -17.65
CA TYR A 385 -15.35 -24.63 -18.66
C TYR A 385 -16.46 -23.60 -18.86
N LEU A 386 -16.16 -22.35 -18.51
CA LEU A 386 -17.12 -21.23 -18.59
C LEU A 386 -16.79 -20.41 -19.83
N VAL A 387 -17.75 -20.26 -20.74
CA VAL A 387 -17.58 -19.46 -21.96
C VAL A 387 -18.62 -18.34 -21.96
N SER A 388 -18.18 -17.12 -22.14
CA SER A 388 -19.06 -15.96 -22.41
C SER A 388 -18.81 -15.49 -23.85
N ASP A 389 -19.86 -15.41 -24.63
CA ASP A 389 -19.83 -14.91 -26.01
C ASP A 389 -21.00 -13.96 -26.19
N LYS A 390 -20.71 -12.67 -26.49
CA LYS A 390 -21.70 -11.58 -26.65
C LYS A 390 -22.71 -11.48 -25.49
N GLY A 391 -22.21 -11.61 -24.26
CA GLY A 391 -23.03 -11.49 -23.05
C GLY A 391 -23.85 -12.77 -22.71
N VAL A 392 -23.77 -13.81 -23.51
CA VAL A 392 -24.39 -15.13 -23.22
C VAL A 392 -23.35 -16.06 -22.61
N GLY A 393 -23.61 -16.47 -21.37
CA GLY A 393 -22.73 -17.40 -20.65
C GLY A 393 -23.17 -18.85 -20.83
N LYS A 394 -22.21 -19.77 -21.06
CA LYS A 394 -22.44 -21.21 -21.11
C LYS A 394 -21.44 -21.93 -20.24
N ARG A 395 -21.91 -22.95 -19.52
CA ARG A 395 -21.09 -23.80 -18.67
C ARG A 395 -21.01 -25.21 -19.28
N TYR A 396 -19.81 -25.73 -19.36
CA TYR A 396 -19.53 -27.06 -19.83
C TYR A 396 -18.79 -27.84 -18.73
N GLU A 397 -19.09 -29.13 -18.61
CA GLU A 397 -18.35 -30.04 -17.73
C GLU A 397 -17.10 -30.54 -18.43
N GLY A 398 -15.97 -30.60 -17.73
CA GLY A 398 -14.67 -30.98 -18.27
C GLY A 398 -13.90 -29.80 -18.90
N THR A 399 -13.04 -30.14 -19.86
CA THR A 399 -12.20 -29.20 -20.62
C THR A 399 -12.58 -29.18 -22.09
N ILE A 400 -12.50 -28.02 -22.71
CA ILE A 400 -12.74 -27.87 -24.16
C ILE A 400 -11.38 -27.77 -24.85
N LYS A 401 -11.00 -28.82 -25.60
CA LYS A 401 -9.69 -28.88 -26.27
C LYS A 401 -9.52 -27.86 -27.40
N GLU A 402 -10.61 -27.47 -28.04
CA GLU A 402 -10.61 -26.61 -29.22
C GLU A 402 -10.56 -25.11 -28.86
N LEU A 403 -10.70 -24.76 -27.58
CA LEU A 403 -10.72 -23.38 -27.14
C LEU A 403 -9.77 -23.24 -25.95
N ALA A 404 -8.64 -22.56 -26.17
CA ALA A 404 -7.70 -22.25 -25.10
C ALA A 404 -8.37 -21.29 -24.08
N PRO A 405 -8.29 -21.59 -22.75
CA PRO A 405 -8.86 -20.71 -21.75
C PRO A 405 -8.09 -19.39 -21.69
N SER A 406 -8.82 -18.29 -21.51
CA SER A 406 -8.26 -16.98 -21.23
C SER A 406 -7.67 -16.92 -19.82
N ALA A 407 -8.26 -17.69 -18.90
CA ALA A 407 -7.73 -17.93 -17.57
C ALA A 407 -8.08 -19.34 -17.07
N THR A 408 -7.21 -19.91 -16.24
CA THR A 408 -7.46 -21.15 -15.49
C THR A 408 -7.49 -20.81 -14.01
N VAL A 409 -8.56 -21.20 -13.33
CA VAL A 409 -8.78 -20.98 -11.90
C VAL A 409 -8.73 -22.34 -11.20
N THR A 410 -7.84 -22.48 -10.22
CA THR A 410 -7.70 -23.73 -9.44
C THR A 410 -7.95 -23.44 -7.96
N ALA A 411 -8.81 -24.24 -7.33
CA ALA A 411 -9.08 -24.20 -5.89
C ALA A 411 -9.46 -25.59 -5.38
N THR A 412 -9.47 -25.79 -4.06
CA THR A 412 -10.17 -26.97 -3.50
C THR A 412 -11.68 -26.73 -3.55
N THR A 413 -12.46 -27.80 -3.59
CA THR A 413 -13.93 -27.73 -3.51
C THR A 413 -14.39 -26.99 -2.25
N GLN A 414 -13.69 -27.17 -1.12
CA GLN A 414 -14.00 -26.48 0.13
C GLN A 414 -13.71 -25.00 0.07
N ASP A 415 -12.49 -24.61 -0.38
CA ASP A 415 -12.12 -23.18 -0.52
C ASP A 415 -13.04 -22.47 -1.52
N TRP A 416 -13.39 -23.15 -2.61
CA TRP A 416 -14.35 -22.62 -3.59
C TRP A 416 -15.74 -22.40 -2.99
N SER A 417 -16.25 -23.36 -2.20
CA SER A 417 -17.52 -23.23 -1.48
C SER A 417 -17.50 -22.09 -0.47
N ASP A 418 -16.38 -21.93 0.25
CA ASP A 418 -16.21 -20.84 1.22
C ASP A 418 -16.13 -19.48 0.53
N ILE A 419 -15.50 -19.40 -0.65
CA ILE A 419 -15.50 -18.20 -1.49
C ILE A 419 -16.92 -17.87 -1.97
N GLN A 420 -17.66 -18.85 -2.48
CA GLN A 420 -19.01 -18.63 -2.98
C GLN A 420 -20.02 -18.25 -1.90
N SER A 421 -19.83 -18.74 -0.68
CA SER A 421 -20.67 -18.41 0.48
C SER A 421 -20.25 -17.12 1.20
N GLY A 422 -19.20 -16.45 0.74
CA GLY A 422 -18.64 -15.24 1.37
C GLY A 422 -17.88 -15.48 2.67
N LYS A 423 -17.64 -16.75 3.05
CA LYS A 423 -16.83 -17.09 4.24
C LYS A 423 -15.34 -16.88 4.03
N LEU A 424 -14.89 -16.96 2.79
CA LEU A 424 -13.51 -16.73 2.38
C LEU A 424 -13.51 -15.67 1.26
N ASP A 425 -12.84 -14.55 1.53
CA ASP A 425 -12.65 -13.51 0.52
C ASP A 425 -11.78 -14.02 -0.62
N ARG A 426 -12.14 -13.72 -1.87
CA ARG A 426 -11.45 -14.20 -3.07
C ARG A 426 -10.03 -13.70 -3.17
N VAL A 427 -9.81 -12.44 -2.82
CA VAL A 427 -8.47 -11.85 -2.88
C VAL A 427 -7.59 -12.46 -1.78
N GLN A 428 -8.15 -12.69 -0.60
CA GLN A 428 -7.47 -13.41 0.48
C GLN A 428 -7.17 -14.86 0.09
N ALA A 429 -8.13 -15.54 -0.57
CA ALA A 429 -7.92 -16.88 -1.09
C ALA A 429 -6.80 -16.93 -2.13
N PHE A 430 -6.76 -15.97 -3.04
CA PHE A 430 -5.71 -15.83 -4.04
C PHE A 430 -4.36 -15.53 -3.40
N MET A 431 -4.30 -14.53 -2.53
CA MET A 431 -3.07 -14.14 -1.83
C MET A 431 -2.56 -15.24 -0.88
N GLY A 432 -3.46 -16.03 -0.30
CA GLY A 432 -3.15 -17.17 0.56
C GLY A 432 -2.85 -18.47 -0.20
N GLY A 433 -2.85 -18.44 -1.54
CA GLY A 433 -2.58 -19.63 -2.39
C GLY A 433 -3.71 -20.68 -2.42
N LYS A 434 -4.87 -20.37 -1.82
CA LYS A 434 -6.08 -21.23 -1.82
C LYS A 434 -6.86 -21.13 -3.13
N LEU A 435 -6.70 -20.01 -3.84
CA LEU A 435 -7.20 -19.79 -5.18
C LEU A 435 -6.01 -19.47 -6.09
N LYS A 436 -5.76 -20.29 -7.09
CA LYS A 436 -4.72 -20.05 -8.09
C LYS A 436 -5.36 -19.62 -9.39
N VAL A 437 -4.81 -18.60 -10.04
CA VAL A 437 -5.29 -18.11 -11.32
C VAL A 437 -4.10 -18.01 -12.27
N GLU A 438 -4.17 -18.70 -13.40
CA GLU A 438 -3.20 -18.64 -14.48
C GLU A 438 -3.87 -17.99 -15.70
N GLY A 439 -3.19 -17.11 -16.39
CA GLY A 439 -3.75 -16.36 -17.54
C GLY A 439 -4.23 -14.96 -17.19
N ASP A 440 -5.36 -14.52 -17.73
CA ASP A 440 -5.86 -13.15 -17.54
C ASP A 440 -6.51 -12.97 -16.16
N LEU A 441 -5.77 -12.38 -15.24
CA LEU A 441 -6.24 -12.07 -13.88
C LEU A 441 -7.40 -11.09 -13.81
N SER A 442 -7.61 -10.25 -14.83
CA SER A 442 -8.75 -9.34 -14.84
C SER A 442 -10.08 -10.09 -14.87
N LEU A 443 -10.06 -11.33 -15.38
CA LEU A 443 -11.22 -12.23 -15.39
C LEU A 443 -11.56 -12.79 -13.99
N MET A 444 -10.61 -12.82 -13.06
CA MET A 444 -10.90 -13.21 -11.67
C MET A 444 -11.89 -12.26 -10.99
N LEU A 445 -11.78 -10.97 -11.25
CA LEU A 445 -12.69 -9.96 -10.70
C LEU A 445 -14.08 -10.03 -11.35
N GLN A 446 -14.13 -10.49 -12.59
CA GLN A 446 -15.36 -10.66 -13.36
C GLN A 446 -15.99 -12.05 -13.20
N LEU A 447 -15.27 -12.99 -12.57
CA LEU A 447 -15.68 -14.38 -12.43
C LEU A 447 -17.03 -14.52 -11.71
N GLU A 448 -17.32 -13.66 -10.73
CA GLU A 448 -18.60 -13.67 -10.01
C GLU A 448 -19.77 -13.22 -10.89
N GLU A 449 -19.57 -12.18 -11.66
CA GLU A 449 -20.58 -11.72 -12.62
C GLU A 449 -20.79 -12.78 -13.70
N MET A 450 -19.71 -13.38 -14.17
CA MET A 450 -19.81 -14.52 -15.08
C MET A 450 -20.57 -15.69 -14.42
N ILE A 451 -20.18 -16.13 -13.21
CA ILE A 451 -20.83 -17.24 -12.52
C ILE A 451 -22.30 -16.92 -12.17
N SER A 452 -22.60 -15.70 -11.74
CA SER A 452 -23.97 -15.28 -11.42
C SER A 452 -24.89 -15.29 -12.67
N ARG A 453 -24.34 -15.01 -13.84
CA ARG A 453 -25.04 -15.11 -15.13
C ARG A 453 -25.31 -16.57 -15.51
N PHE A 454 -24.40 -17.50 -15.19
CA PHE A 454 -24.55 -18.94 -15.48
C PHE A 454 -25.50 -19.66 -14.51
N SER A 455 -25.71 -19.15 -13.30
CA SER A 455 -26.64 -19.74 -12.33
C SER A 455 -28.11 -19.38 -12.57
N LYS A 456 -28.41 -18.50 -13.49
CA LYS A 456 -29.79 -18.08 -13.84
C LYS A 456 -30.43 -18.87 -14.97
N GLU A 457 -29.66 -19.70 -15.68
CA GLU A 457 -30.21 -20.62 -16.70
C GLU A 457 -30.29 -22.05 -16.12
N LYS A 458 -31.36 -22.32 -15.35
CA LYS A 458 -31.84 -23.67 -15.06
C LYS A 458 -33.16 -23.88 -15.77
#